data_fbfffeca5b3a3ba324e8d4f27c6b8b49
#
_entry.id   fbfffeca5b3a3ba324e8d4f27c6b8b49
#
_cell.length_a   1.000
_cell.length_b   1.000
_cell.length_c   1.000
_cell.angle_alpha   90.00
_cell.angle_beta   90.00
_cell.angle_gamma   90.00
#
_symmetry.space_group_name_H-M   'P 1'
#
loop_
_entity.id
_entity.type
_entity.pdbx_description
1 polymer ?
#
loop_
_entity_poly.entity_id
_entity_poly.type
_entity_poly.pdbx_seq_one_letter_code
_entity_poly.pdbx_strand_id
1 'polypeptide(L)'
;MTTDRPRILIVDDERGVRESLRALLNRECEVLTAATGDEALEMLARDPFDIMTLDLKMPGTSGIRVLERAKQIDPDLEVLIITGYGSFDTAVQGLRFRAFDYIAKPFDCDQVRRLVQVALGRRAAVRRLKAAPEQLLSTLSHELRTPLNVIMGYSAMLRDEGELTLTTDQRRVLDRIDENSTNLLGYVETMLYVAELDRGVVPVEVGPVRVGEALTRLGADLEPRARAKELGWRLEAPADLVIASDGDKLFRLVRTLADNAVRFTAAGAVVLVAWPGPDGITIEIRDTGPGLGPEVIVETEDLAAGRSGGEPPRHLGFGLRLAGRLVRVLGGSLTFATSRSGTTCLLRVPDLAAEDTVPRRATA
;
A
#
# COMPACT_ATOMS: atom_id res chain seq x y z
N MET A 1 3.94 -21.09 -20.61
CA MET A 1 4.74 -21.18 -19.38
C MET A 1 6.08 -20.54 -19.67
N THR A 2 6.20 -19.24 -19.49
CA THR A 2 7.47 -18.53 -19.53
C THR A 2 8.23 -18.92 -18.26
N THR A 3 9.27 -19.73 -18.39
CA THR A 3 10.22 -20.00 -17.32
C THR A 3 10.96 -18.69 -17.06
N ASP A 4 10.48 -17.96 -16.06
CA ASP A 4 11.09 -16.72 -15.59
C ASP A 4 12.42 -17.12 -14.91
N ARG A 5 13.53 -17.00 -15.66
CA ARG A 5 14.86 -17.31 -15.13
C ARG A 5 15.23 -16.26 -14.10
N PRO A 6 15.80 -16.65 -12.95
CA PRO A 6 16.27 -15.67 -11.97
C PRO A 6 17.26 -14.68 -12.60
N ARG A 7 17.12 -13.40 -12.28
CA ARG A 7 17.96 -12.32 -12.83
C ARG A 7 19.06 -11.92 -11.83
N ILE A 8 20.31 -11.95 -12.29
CA ILE A 8 21.48 -11.59 -11.49
C ILE A 8 22.19 -10.41 -12.10
N LEU A 9 22.51 -9.41 -11.28
CA LEU A 9 23.35 -8.27 -11.64
C LEU A 9 24.75 -8.47 -11.05
N ILE A 10 25.77 -8.53 -11.90
CA ILE A 10 27.18 -8.61 -11.49
C ILE A 10 27.80 -7.23 -11.57
N VAL A 11 28.27 -6.71 -10.43
CA VAL A 11 28.85 -5.36 -10.31
C VAL A 11 30.28 -5.46 -9.86
N ASP A 12 31.22 -5.16 -10.77
CA ASP A 12 32.67 -5.27 -10.55
C ASP A 12 33.37 -4.43 -11.61
N ASP A 13 34.43 -3.71 -11.29
CA ASP A 13 35.19 -2.92 -12.27
C ASP A 13 36.14 -3.79 -13.12
N GLU A 14 36.55 -4.97 -12.60
CA GLU A 14 37.38 -5.91 -13.31
C GLU A 14 36.60 -6.73 -14.35
N ARG A 15 36.85 -6.49 -15.64
CA ARG A 15 36.20 -7.23 -16.74
C ARG A 15 36.37 -8.75 -16.61
N GLY A 16 37.59 -9.21 -16.21
CA GLY A 16 37.87 -10.64 -16.06
C GLY A 16 36.98 -11.32 -15.01
N VAL A 17 36.71 -10.62 -13.91
CA VAL A 17 35.80 -11.10 -12.83
C VAL A 17 34.37 -11.17 -13.34
N ARG A 18 33.89 -10.12 -14.02
CA ARG A 18 32.53 -10.11 -14.58
C ARG A 18 32.32 -11.24 -15.57
N GLU A 19 33.26 -11.48 -16.49
CA GLU A 19 33.15 -12.56 -17.50
C GLU A 19 33.21 -13.95 -16.84
N SER A 20 34.06 -14.13 -15.82
CA SER A 20 34.15 -15.39 -15.07
C SER A 20 32.88 -15.72 -14.35
N LEU A 21 32.29 -14.76 -13.61
CA LEU A 21 31.03 -14.93 -12.91
C LEU A 21 29.86 -15.11 -13.89
N ARG A 22 29.86 -14.40 -15.00
CA ARG A 22 28.86 -14.56 -16.06
C ARG A 22 28.92 -15.97 -16.66
N ALA A 23 30.10 -16.47 -17.01
CA ALA A 23 30.25 -17.84 -17.53
C ALA A 23 29.79 -18.89 -16.51
N LEU A 24 30.05 -18.66 -15.22
CA LEU A 24 29.64 -19.55 -14.14
C LEU A 24 28.12 -19.64 -13.96
N LEU A 25 27.41 -18.49 -14.06
CA LEU A 25 26.00 -18.35 -13.64
C LEU A 25 25.01 -18.33 -14.81
N ASN A 26 25.45 -18.09 -16.05
CA ASN A 26 24.59 -17.91 -17.22
C ASN A 26 23.79 -19.18 -17.63
N ARG A 27 24.16 -20.35 -17.10
CA ARG A 27 23.40 -21.59 -17.37
C ARG A 27 22.07 -21.63 -16.63
N GLU A 28 22.02 -21.05 -15.45
CA GLU A 28 20.91 -21.14 -14.50
C GLU A 28 20.12 -19.83 -14.37
N CYS A 29 20.76 -18.70 -14.68
CA CYS A 29 20.24 -17.35 -14.46
C CYS A 29 20.38 -16.48 -15.73
N GLU A 30 19.54 -15.44 -15.82
CA GLU A 30 19.77 -14.32 -16.73
C GLU A 30 20.76 -13.36 -16.08
N VAL A 31 21.96 -13.22 -16.68
CA VAL A 31 23.08 -12.48 -16.09
C VAL A 31 23.30 -11.17 -16.81
N LEU A 32 23.15 -10.06 -16.11
CA LEU A 32 23.54 -8.72 -16.55
C LEU A 32 24.76 -8.26 -15.75
N THR A 33 25.55 -7.35 -16.34
CA THR A 33 26.78 -6.87 -15.73
C THR A 33 26.85 -5.36 -15.72
N ALA A 34 27.41 -4.76 -14.69
CA ALA A 34 27.71 -3.34 -14.58
C ALA A 34 29.19 -3.17 -14.19
N ALA A 35 29.88 -2.20 -14.79
CA ALA A 35 31.27 -1.90 -14.52
C ALA A 35 31.44 -0.87 -13.39
N THR A 36 30.37 -0.16 -13.04
CA THR A 36 30.38 0.88 -12.00
C THR A 36 29.15 0.78 -11.11
N GLY A 37 29.25 1.36 -9.91
CA GLY A 37 28.11 1.42 -8.98
C GLY A 37 26.94 2.24 -9.52
N ASP A 38 27.20 3.32 -10.24
CA ASP A 38 26.16 4.19 -10.78
C ASP A 38 25.37 3.47 -11.90
N GLU A 39 26.07 2.75 -12.79
CA GLU A 39 25.44 1.89 -13.81
C GLU A 39 24.56 0.82 -13.17
N ALA A 40 25.05 0.19 -12.09
CA ALA A 40 24.29 -0.81 -11.35
C ALA A 40 23.00 -0.24 -10.75
N LEU A 41 23.04 0.95 -10.15
CA LEU A 41 21.89 1.62 -9.56
C LEU A 41 20.86 2.05 -10.63
N GLU A 42 21.31 2.51 -11.80
CA GLU A 42 20.41 2.80 -12.92
C GLU A 42 19.70 1.54 -13.43
N MET A 43 20.41 0.40 -13.52
CA MET A 43 19.81 -0.87 -13.92
C MET A 43 18.78 -1.37 -12.90
N LEU A 44 19.10 -1.29 -11.60
CA LEU A 44 18.18 -1.66 -10.52
C LEU A 44 16.91 -0.80 -10.48
N ALA A 45 17.01 0.47 -10.86
CA ALA A 45 15.87 1.37 -10.93
C ALA A 45 14.91 1.05 -12.09
N ARG A 46 15.43 0.46 -13.19
CA ARG A 46 14.65 0.14 -14.40
C ARG A 46 14.07 -1.27 -14.37
N ASP A 47 14.83 -2.22 -13.86
CA ASP A 47 14.54 -3.64 -13.95
C ASP A 47 14.65 -4.33 -12.58
N PRO A 48 13.77 -5.31 -12.28
CA PRO A 48 13.89 -6.12 -11.08
C PRO A 48 15.01 -7.15 -11.22
N PHE A 49 15.79 -7.36 -10.13
CA PHE A 49 16.79 -8.41 -10.01
C PHE A 49 16.52 -9.25 -8.77
N ASP A 50 16.98 -10.51 -8.79
CA ASP A 50 16.86 -11.41 -7.65
C ASP A 50 18.10 -11.35 -6.75
N ILE A 51 19.28 -11.27 -7.39
CA ILE A 51 20.58 -11.20 -6.72
C ILE A 51 21.43 -10.11 -7.37
N MET A 52 22.24 -9.46 -6.56
CA MET A 52 23.35 -8.64 -7.02
C MET A 52 24.65 -9.17 -6.41
N THR A 53 25.70 -9.44 -7.24
CA THR A 53 27.06 -9.57 -6.73
C THR A 53 27.72 -8.20 -6.80
N LEU A 54 28.47 -7.81 -5.76
CA LEU A 54 28.98 -6.46 -5.61
C LEU A 54 30.44 -6.47 -5.13
N ASP A 55 31.33 -5.89 -5.92
CA ASP A 55 32.65 -5.50 -5.39
C ASP A 55 32.52 -4.20 -4.59
N LEU A 56 33.14 -4.19 -3.41
CA LEU A 56 33.15 -2.99 -2.57
C LEU A 56 34.21 -1.97 -3.02
N LYS A 57 35.22 -2.41 -3.79
CA LYS A 57 36.38 -1.61 -4.16
C LYS A 57 36.34 -1.30 -5.66
N MET A 58 35.50 -0.37 -6.04
CA MET A 58 35.40 0.10 -7.41
C MET A 58 35.72 1.60 -7.50
N PRO A 59 36.19 2.10 -8.63
CA PRO A 59 36.35 3.53 -8.87
C PRO A 59 34.97 4.24 -8.85
N GLY A 60 34.93 5.46 -8.31
CA GLY A 60 33.67 6.26 -8.27
C GLY A 60 32.89 6.02 -6.99
N THR A 61 31.60 5.66 -7.13
CA THR A 61 30.70 5.45 -5.99
C THR A 61 31.14 4.23 -5.16
N SER A 62 31.38 4.43 -3.87
CA SER A 62 31.77 3.37 -2.93
C SER A 62 30.77 2.22 -2.94
N GLY A 63 31.24 0.95 -3.01
CA GLY A 63 30.38 -0.23 -3.01
C GLY A 63 29.44 -0.31 -1.80
N ILE A 64 29.83 0.20 -0.64
CA ILE A 64 28.94 0.31 0.53
C ILE A 64 27.75 1.25 0.25
N ARG A 65 27.98 2.38 -0.42
CA ARG A 65 26.90 3.28 -0.84
C ARG A 65 26.00 2.66 -1.90
N VAL A 66 26.57 1.87 -2.81
CA VAL A 66 25.79 1.09 -3.79
C VAL A 66 24.90 0.08 -3.08
N LEU A 67 25.43 -0.67 -2.11
CA LEU A 67 24.66 -1.61 -1.29
C LEU A 67 23.48 -0.93 -0.57
N GLU A 68 23.75 0.18 0.09
CA GLU A 68 22.74 0.95 0.82
C GLU A 68 21.59 1.42 -0.12
N ARG A 69 21.95 2.03 -1.26
CA ARG A 69 20.97 2.48 -2.26
C ARG A 69 20.22 1.32 -2.93
N ALA A 70 20.93 0.23 -3.23
CA ALA A 70 20.30 -0.96 -3.80
C ALA A 70 19.23 -1.55 -2.86
N LYS A 71 19.51 -1.57 -1.54
CA LYS A 71 18.54 -1.99 -0.52
C LYS A 71 17.39 -0.99 -0.30
N GLN A 72 17.58 0.29 -0.61
CA GLN A 72 16.49 1.28 -0.63
C GLN A 72 15.58 1.09 -1.86
N ILE A 73 16.15 0.73 -3.02
CA ILE A 73 15.38 0.44 -4.25
C ILE A 73 14.58 -0.87 -4.10
N ASP A 74 15.24 -1.93 -3.66
CA ASP A 74 14.63 -3.24 -3.41
C ASP A 74 15.15 -3.82 -2.08
N PRO A 75 14.38 -3.71 -0.99
CA PRO A 75 14.77 -4.26 0.32
C PRO A 75 14.98 -5.78 0.33
N ASP A 76 14.35 -6.49 -0.60
CA ASP A 76 14.43 -7.94 -0.71
C ASP A 76 15.53 -8.43 -1.67
N LEU A 77 16.19 -7.52 -2.41
CA LEU A 77 17.32 -7.88 -3.27
C LEU A 77 18.41 -8.57 -2.45
N GLU A 78 18.78 -9.79 -2.80
CA GLU A 78 19.89 -10.47 -2.13
C GLU A 78 21.24 -9.95 -2.68
N VAL A 79 22.11 -9.46 -1.81
CA VAL A 79 23.41 -8.90 -2.22
C VAL A 79 24.53 -9.76 -1.69
N LEU A 80 25.31 -10.35 -2.61
CA LEU A 80 26.51 -11.13 -2.31
C LEU A 80 27.74 -10.27 -2.57
N ILE A 81 28.48 -9.94 -1.54
CA ILE A 81 29.71 -9.15 -1.65
C ILE A 81 30.83 -10.05 -2.11
N ILE A 82 31.54 -9.69 -3.18
CA ILE A 82 32.72 -10.41 -3.71
C ILE A 82 33.84 -9.42 -3.88
N THR A 83 34.81 -9.40 -2.97
CA THR A 83 35.86 -8.36 -2.98
C THR A 83 37.23 -8.88 -2.58
N GLY A 84 38.31 -8.28 -3.12
CA GLY A 84 39.69 -8.58 -2.78
C GLY A 84 40.15 -8.04 -1.43
N TYR A 85 39.33 -7.29 -0.72
CA TYR A 85 39.67 -6.63 0.52
C TYR A 85 38.99 -7.25 1.73
N GLY A 86 39.65 -8.24 2.34
CA GLY A 86 39.19 -8.96 3.51
C GLY A 86 39.59 -8.29 4.83
N SER A 87 39.27 -6.99 5.07
CA SER A 87 39.34 -6.49 6.44
C SER A 87 38.06 -6.87 7.18
N PHE A 88 38.21 -7.31 8.42
CA PHE A 88 37.11 -7.64 9.33
C PHE A 88 36.07 -6.48 9.41
N ASP A 89 36.54 -5.24 9.33
CA ASP A 89 35.70 -4.05 9.36
C ASP A 89 34.77 -3.92 8.14
N THR A 90 35.23 -4.30 6.94
CA THR A 90 34.39 -4.26 5.72
C THR A 90 33.34 -5.37 5.69
N ALA A 91 33.66 -6.53 6.22
CA ALA A 91 32.68 -7.62 6.37
C ALA A 91 31.58 -7.26 7.40
N VAL A 92 31.97 -6.66 8.55
CA VAL A 92 31.07 -6.16 9.58
C VAL A 92 30.16 -5.04 9.04
N GLN A 93 30.68 -4.13 8.20
CA GLN A 93 29.88 -3.10 7.56
C GLN A 93 28.87 -3.71 6.56
N GLY A 94 29.29 -4.67 5.73
CA GLY A 94 28.39 -5.37 4.80
C GLY A 94 27.21 -6.03 5.51
N LEU A 95 27.46 -6.68 6.65
CA LEU A 95 26.39 -7.28 7.48
C LEU A 95 25.45 -6.24 8.10
N ARG A 96 25.95 -5.06 8.50
CA ARG A 96 25.11 -3.94 8.99
C ARG A 96 24.13 -3.43 7.94
N PHE A 97 24.52 -3.45 6.66
CA PHE A 97 23.67 -3.04 5.54
C PHE A 97 22.88 -4.20 4.91
N ARG A 98 22.71 -5.32 5.64
CA ARG A 98 21.90 -6.48 5.24
C ARG A 98 22.37 -7.15 3.94
N ALA A 99 23.70 -7.19 3.68
CA ALA A 99 24.22 -8.08 2.66
C ALA A 99 23.87 -9.54 3.00
N PHE A 100 23.65 -10.37 1.97
CA PHE A 100 23.35 -11.78 2.16
C PHE A 100 24.57 -12.53 2.71
N ASP A 101 25.72 -12.35 2.06
CA ASP A 101 26.98 -12.99 2.46
C ASP A 101 28.16 -12.26 1.83
N TYR A 102 29.38 -12.72 2.16
CA TYR A 102 30.66 -12.16 1.75
C TYR A 102 31.58 -13.24 1.24
N ILE A 103 32.26 -12.98 0.12
CA ILE A 103 33.32 -13.84 -0.48
C ILE A 103 34.56 -13.03 -0.74
N ALA A 104 35.74 -13.53 -0.29
CA ALA A 104 37.04 -12.94 -0.59
C ALA A 104 37.55 -13.39 -1.98
N LYS A 105 38.10 -12.46 -2.78
CA LYS A 105 38.88 -12.77 -3.97
C LYS A 105 40.32 -13.22 -3.57
N PRO A 106 40.91 -14.26 -4.19
CA PRO A 106 40.32 -15.10 -5.24
C PRO A 106 39.28 -16.07 -4.69
N PHE A 107 38.18 -16.25 -5.41
CA PHE A 107 37.05 -17.06 -4.97
C PHE A 107 37.00 -18.44 -5.64
N ASP A 108 36.45 -19.40 -4.94
CA ASP A 108 36.09 -20.72 -5.47
C ASP A 108 34.75 -20.66 -6.19
N CYS A 109 34.71 -21.14 -7.46
CA CYS A 109 33.51 -21.16 -8.29
C CYS A 109 32.38 -21.95 -7.65
N ASP A 110 32.67 -23.07 -6.96
CA ASP A 110 31.67 -23.89 -6.30
C ASP A 110 31.10 -23.19 -5.06
N GLN A 111 31.91 -22.40 -4.36
CA GLN A 111 31.44 -21.57 -3.25
C GLN A 111 30.45 -20.51 -3.76
N VAL A 112 30.81 -19.78 -4.83
CA VAL A 112 29.90 -18.76 -5.43
C VAL A 112 28.59 -19.39 -5.84
N ARG A 113 28.64 -20.54 -6.57
CA ARG A 113 27.43 -21.23 -7.03
C ARG A 113 26.52 -21.65 -5.87
N ARG A 114 27.10 -22.24 -4.81
CA ARG A 114 26.32 -22.63 -3.61
C ARG A 114 25.63 -21.42 -2.96
N LEU A 115 26.34 -20.31 -2.76
CA LEU A 115 25.78 -19.12 -2.12
C LEU A 115 24.70 -18.46 -2.98
N VAL A 116 24.89 -18.41 -4.29
CA VAL A 116 23.85 -17.94 -5.23
C VAL A 116 22.59 -18.80 -5.15
N GLN A 117 22.72 -20.14 -5.10
CA GLN A 117 21.56 -21.01 -4.96
C GLN A 117 20.83 -20.82 -3.62
N VAL A 118 21.56 -20.63 -2.52
CA VAL A 118 20.94 -20.35 -1.21
C VAL A 118 20.24 -18.99 -1.23
N ALA A 119 20.85 -17.96 -1.82
CA ALA A 119 20.26 -16.62 -1.96
C ALA A 119 18.99 -16.64 -2.81
N LEU A 120 18.99 -17.37 -3.95
CA LEU A 120 17.81 -17.57 -4.79
C LEU A 120 16.69 -18.31 -4.04
N GLY A 121 17.05 -19.34 -3.29
CA GLY A 121 16.10 -20.07 -2.43
C GLY A 121 15.43 -19.16 -1.40
N ARG A 122 16.22 -18.30 -0.74
CA ARG A 122 15.72 -17.31 0.22
C ARG A 122 14.83 -16.27 -0.46
N ARG A 123 15.25 -15.71 -1.59
CA ARG A 123 14.46 -14.76 -2.37
C ARG A 123 13.11 -15.37 -2.80
N ALA A 124 13.13 -16.62 -3.30
CA ALA A 124 11.92 -17.34 -3.69
C ALA A 124 11.01 -17.62 -2.49
N ALA A 125 11.56 -17.96 -1.31
CA ALA A 125 10.79 -18.16 -0.09
C ALA A 125 10.12 -16.86 0.38
N VAL A 126 10.83 -15.73 0.35
CA VAL A 126 10.27 -14.40 0.68
C VAL A 126 9.16 -14.03 -0.30
N ARG A 127 9.38 -14.24 -1.61
CA ARG A 127 8.33 -14.02 -2.63
C ARG A 127 7.10 -14.91 -2.40
N ARG A 128 7.28 -16.20 -2.07
CA ARG A 128 6.18 -17.11 -1.75
C ARG A 128 5.42 -16.70 -0.49
N LEU A 129 6.11 -16.27 0.55
CA LEU A 129 5.50 -15.76 1.78
C LEU A 129 4.70 -14.46 1.52
N LYS A 130 5.18 -13.61 0.61
CA LYS A 130 4.45 -12.40 0.19
C LYS A 130 3.29 -12.72 -0.76
N ALA A 131 3.40 -13.73 -1.62
CA ALA A 131 2.39 -14.11 -2.61
C ALA A 131 1.30 -15.05 -2.05
N ALA A 132 1.62 -15.90 -1.07
CA ALA A 132 0.67 -16.87 -0.51
C ALA A 132 -0.59 -16.22 0.11
N PRO A 133 -0.49 -15.09 0.88
CA PRO A 133 -1.67 -14.38 1.34
C PRO A 133 -2.50 -13.77 0.20
N GLU A 134 -1.86 -13.43 -0.91
CA GLU A 134 -2.49 -12.79 -2.07
C GLU A 134 -3.45 -13.70 -2.81
N GLN A 135 -3.00 -14.89 -3.20
CA GLN A 135 -3.83 -15.88 -3.87
C GLN A 135 -4.96 -16.36 -2.95
N LEU A 136 -4.66 -16.55 -1.66
CA LEU A 136 -5.67 -16.93 -0.68
C LEU A 136 -6.72 -15.83 -0.48
N LEU A 137 -6.31 -14.58 -0.31
CA LEU A 137 -7.21 -13.45 -0.13
C LEU A 137 -8.02 -13.16 -1.40
N SER A 138 -7.40 -13.20 -2.58
CA SER A 138 -8.08 -13.02 -3.87
C SER A 138 -9.09 -14.14 -4.12
N THR A 139 -8.71 -15.41 -3.89
CA THR A 139 -9.60 -16.56 -4.03
C THR A 139 -10.75 -16.48 -3.02
N LEU A 140 -10.47 -16.24 -1.74
CA LEU A 140 -11.51 -16.09 -0.72
C LEU A 140 -12.48 -14.95 -1.03
N SER A 141 -11.99 -13.84 -1.57
CA SER A 141 -12.86 -12.73 -1.99
C SER A 141 -13.81 -13.12 -3.10
N HIS A 142 -13.29 -13.81 -4.12
CA HIS A 142 -14.12 -14.29 -5.22
C HIS A 142 -15.13 -15.33 -4.75
N GLU A 143 -14.70 -16.25 -3.89
CA GLU A 143 -15.57 -17.28 -3.30
C GLU A 143 -16.61 -16.71 -2.32
N LEU A 144 -16.32 -15.61 -1.63
CA LEU A 144 -17.28 -14.93 -0.77
C LEU A 144 -18.24 -14.00 -1.55
N ARG A 145 -17.76 -13.34 -2.61
CA ARG A 145 -18.60 -12.47 -3.45
C ARG A 145 -19.74 -13.24 -4.12
N THR A 146 -19.46 -14.44 -4.58
CA THR A 146 -20.44 -15.27 -5.30
C THR A 146 -21.66 -15.61 -4.45
N PRO A 147 -21.57 -16.23 -3.25
CA PRO A 147 -22.74 -16.53 -2.42
C PRO A 147 -23.43 -15.27 -1.91
N LEU A 148 -22.70 -14.17 -1.64
CA LEU A 148 -23.32 -12.90 -1.24
C LEU A 148 -24.16 -12.30 -2.35
N ASN A 149 -23.67 -12.30 -3.60
CA ASN A 149 -24.46 -11.84 -4.74
C ASN A 149 -25.70 -12.70 -4.97
N VAL A 150 -25.63 -14.01 -4.72
CA VAL A 150 -26.80 -14.91 -4.78
C VAL A 150 -27.81 -14.57 -3.68
N ILE A 151 -27.38 -14.33 -2.45
CA ILE A 151 -28.25 -13.92 -1.34
C ILE A 151 -28.93 -12.59 -1.68
N MET A 152 -28.18 -11.59 -2.14
CA MET A 152 -28.72 -10.29 -2.55
C MET A 152 -29.70 -10.43 -3.72
N GLY A 153 -29.39 -11.30 -4.70
CA GLY A 153 -30.28 -11.58 -5.83
C GLY A 153 -31.61 -12.18 -5.40
N TYR A 154 -31.62 -13.19 -4.54
CA TYR A 154 -32.86 -13.76 -4.01
C TYR A 154 -33.63 -12.77 -3.13
N SER A 155 -32.94 -11.97 -2.35
CA SER A 155 -33.60 -10.92 -1.54
C SER A 155 -34.27 -9.88 -2.43
N ALA A 156 -33.65 -9.48 -3.53
CA ALA A 156 -34.24 -8.57 -4.52
C ALA A 156 -35.42 -9.20 -5.23
N MET A 157 -35.33 -10.48 -5.66
CA MET A 157 -36.44 -11.19 -6.28
C MET A 157 -37.69 -11.27 -5.36
N LEU A 158 -37.48 -11.60 -4.08
CA LEU A 158 -38.56 -11.66 -3.10
C LEU A 158 -39.25 -10.30 -2.86
N ARG A 159 -38.56 -9.19 -3.14
CA ARG A 159 -39.15 -7.84 -3.07
C ARG A 159 -39.92 -7.47 -4.31
N ASP A 160 -39.48 -7.92 -5.49
CA ASP A 160 -40.00 -7.51 -6.80
C ASP A 160 -41.19 -8.39 -7.27
N GLU A 161 -41.37 -9.59 -6.69
CA GLU A 161 -42.52 -10.45 -7.02
C GLU A 161 -43.82 -9.80 -6.53
N GLY A 162 -44.46 -9.05 -7.42
CA GLY A 162 -45.67 -8.26 -7.15
C GLY A 162 -46.91 -9.04 -6.72
N GLU A 163 -46.84 -10.38 -6.64
CA GLU A 163 -47.93 -11.25 -6.13
C GLU A 163 -47.74 -11.65 -4.66
N LEU A 164 -46.54 -11.48 -4.09
CA LEU A 164 -46.27 -11.77 -2.70
C LEU A 164 -46.44 -10.53 -1.82
N THR A 165 -47.56 -10.46 -1.10
CA THR A 165 -47.77 -9.47 -0.04
C THR A 165 -46.89 -9.78 1.17
N LEU A 166 -45.66 -9.32 1.14
CA LEU A 166 -44.75 -9.42 2.30
C LEU A 166 -45.34 -8.63 3.48
N THR A 167 -45.36 -9.25 4.64
CA THR A 167 -45.69 -8.54 5.89
C THR A 167 -44.60 -7.52 6.22
N THR A 168 -44.91 -6.54 7.05
CA THR A 168 -43.96 -5.52 7.52
C THR A 168 -42.71 -6.16 8.15
N ASP A 169 -42.86 -7.24 8.89
CA ASP A 169 -41.75 -7.95 9.55
C ASP A 169 -40.90 -8.70 8.52
N GLN A 170 -41.49 -9.33 7.51
CA GLN A 170 -40.74 -9.97 6.43
C GLN A 170 -39.93 -8.97 5.61
N ARG A 171 -40.48 -7.81 5.29
CA ARG A 171 -39.74 -6.72 4.62
C ARG A 171 -38.55 -6.28 5.46
N ARG A 172 -38.74 -6.07 6.77
CA ARG A 172 -37.65 -5.70 7.71
C ARG A 172 -36.57 -6.75 7.79
N VAL A 173 -36.89 -8.04 7.71
CA VAL A 173 -35.92 -9.13 7.67
C VAL A 173 -35.11 -9.10 6.37
N LEU A 174 -35.75 -8.91 5.22
CA LEU A 174 -35.10 -8.79 3.92
C LEU A 174 -34.15 -7.58 3.88
N ASP A 175 -34.60 -6.43 4.40
CA ASP A 175 -33.75 -5.22 4.47
C ASP A 175 -32.49 -5.48 5.31
N ARG A 176 -32.61 -6.21 6.43
CA ARG A 176 -31.47 -6.60 7.25
C ARG A 176 -30.52 -7.58 6.54
N ILE A 177 -31.06 -8.51 5.76
CA ILE A 177 -30.26 -9.46 4.98
C ILE A 177 -29.44 -8.70 3.94
N ASP A 178 -30.05 -7.78 3.21
CA ASP A 178 -29.39 -6.97 2.19
C ASP A 178 -28.32 -6.06 2.80
N GLU A 179 -28.64 -5.38 3.90
CA GLU A 179 -27.71 -4.53 4.62
C GLU A 179 -26.49 -5.31 5.10
N ASN A 180 -26.69 -6.48 5.70
CA ASN A 180 -25.59 -7.32 6.19
C ASN A 180 -24.77 -7.91 5.04
N SER A 181 -25.40 -8.33 3.95
CA SER A 181 -24.70 -8.87 2.77
C SER A 181 -23.85 -7.80 2.09
N THR A 182 -24.40 -6.59 1.91
CA THR A 182 -23.68 -5.43 1.37
C THR A 182 -22.52 -5.01 2.26
N ASN A 183 -22.72 -4.98 3.58
CA ASN A 183 -21.66 -4.67 4.54
C ASN A 183 -20.52 -5.70 4.48
N LEU A 184 -20.87 -7.00 4.44
CA LEU A 184 -19.87 -8.07 4.38
C LEU A 184 -19.07 -8.01 3.08
N LEU A 185 -19.71 -7.76 1.94
CA LEU A 185 -19.03 -7.57 0.66
C LEU A 185 -18.06 -6.38 0.73
N GLY A 186 -18.50 -5.25 1.29
CA GLY A 186 -17.66 -4.07 1.48
C GLY A 186 -16.46 -4.33 2.40
N TYR A 187 -16.60 -5.15 3.43
CA TYR A 187 -15.48 -5.56 4.29
C TYR A 187 -14.45 -6.41 3.54
N VAL A 188 -14.91 -7.38 2.76
CA VAL A 188 -14.03 -8.24 1.94
C VAL A 188 -13.25 -7.38 0.92
N GLU A 189 -13.93 -6.49 0.20
CA GLU A 189 -13.30 -5.59 -0.78
C GLU A 189 -12.31 -4.63 -0.13
N THR A 190 -12.64 -4.10 1.04
CA THR A 190 -11.74 -3.22 1.80
C THR A 190 -10.50 -3.98 2.28
N MET A 191 -10.66 -5.20 2.78
CA MET A 191 -9.54 -6.05 3.24
C MET A 191 -8.56 -6.35 2.11
N LEU A 192 -9.08 -6.70 0.93
CA LEU A 192 -8.24 -6.93 -0.26
C LEU A 192 -7.47 -5.69 -0.66
N TYR A 193 -8.18 -4.56 -0.76
CA TYR A 193 -7.57 -3.31 -1.18
C TYR A 193 -6.49 -2.83 -0.20
N VAL A 194 -6.70 -3.02 1.10
CA VAL A 194 -5.66 -2.76 2.12
C VAL A 194 -4.46 -3.66 1.89
N ALA A 195 -4.67 -4.95 1.63
CA ALA A 195 -3.58 -5.88 1.34
C ALA A 195 -2.79 -5.50 0.06
N GLU A 196 -3.47 -5.00 -0.97
CA GLU A 196 -2.85 -4.47 -2.20
C GLU A 196 -2.04 -3.20 -1.95
N LEU A 197 -2.58 -2.27 -1.14
CA LEU A 197 -1.87 -1.06 -0.71
C LEU A 197 -0.61 -1.40 0.10
N ASP A 198 -0.70 -2.37 1.03
CA ASP A 198 0.43 -2.80 1.85
C ASP A 198 1.57 -3.39 1.04
N ARG A 199 1.29 -3.95 -0.13
CA ARG A 199 2.29 -4.49 -1.07
C ARG A 199 2.83 -3.46 -2.06
N GLY A 200 2.26 -2.26 -2.08
CA GLY A 200 2.66 -1.23 -3.03
C GLY A 200 2.35 -1.56 -4.49
N VAL A 201 1.40 -2.48 -4.75
CA VAL A 201 1.00 -2.85 -6.12
C VAL A 201 -0.03 -1.92 -6.73
N VAL A 202 -0.66 -1.07 -5.92
CA VAL A 202 -1.64 -0.09 -6.39
C VAL A 202 -0.89 1.17 -6.84
N PRO A 203 -0.82 1.46 -8.16
CA PRO A 203 -0.15 2.67 -8.64
C PRO A 203 -0.88 3.93 -8.19
N VAL A 204 -0.15 5.02 -8.01
CA VAL A 204 -0.73 6.35 -7.76
C VAL A 204 -0.85 7.07 -9.10
N GLU A 205 -2.08 7.39 -9.50
CA GLU A 205 -2.38 8.08 -10.75
C GLU A 205 -2.68 9.56 -10.46
N VAL A 206 -1.64 10.39 -10.57
CA VAL A 206 -1.77 11.83 -10.29
C VAL A 206 -2.41 12.54 -11.47
N GLY A 207 -3.48 13.27 -11.20
CA GLY A 207 -4.19 14.10 -12.18
C GLY A 207 -4.92 15.27 -11.51
N PRO A 208 -5.51 16.18 -12.27
CA PRO A 208 -6.30 17.30 -11.72
C PRO A 208 -7.60 16.77 -11.09
N VAL A 209 -7.77 16.97 -9.80
CA VAL A 209 -8.95 16.56 -9.03
C VAL A 209 -9.77 17.78 -8.65
N ARG A 210 -11.01 17.86 -9.14
CA ARG A 210 -12.00 18.88 -8.75
C ARG A 210 -12.66 18.45 -7.43
N VAL A 211 -12.06 18.87 -6.32
CA VAL A 211 -12.46 18.44 -4.98
C VAL A 211 -13.90 18.82 -4.66
N GLY A 212 -14.32 20.04 -4.99
CA GLY A 212 -15.70 20.51 -4.77
C GLY A 212 -16.75 19.61 -5.46
N GLU A 213 -16.52 19.23 -6.72
CA GLU A 213 -17.42 18.33 -7.46
C GLU A 213 -17.41 16.92 -6.87
N ALA A 214 -16.23 16.41 -6.46
CA ALA A 214 -16.12 15.08 -5.85
C ALA A 214 -16.87 15.02 -4.52
N LEU A 215 -16.74 16.03 -3.67
CA LEU A 215 -17.45 16.12 -2.39
C LEU A 215 -18.96 16.30 -2.59
N THR A 216 -19.39 17.06 -3.60
CA THR A 216 -20.83 17.21 -3.92
C THR A 216 -21.43 15.86 -4.32
N ARG A 217 -20.74 15.06 -5.13
CA ARG A 217 -21.18 13.68 -5.46
C ARG A 217 -21.24 12.79 -4.23
N LEU A 218 -20.25 12.89 -3.34
CA LEU A 218 -20.25 12.15 -2.08
C LEU A 218 -21.44 12.56 -1.19
N GLY A 219 -21.74 13.85 -1.13
CA GLY A 219 -22.91 14.38 -0.40
C GLY A 219 -24.23 13.80 -0.90
N ALA A 220 -24.40 13.69 -2.23
CA ALA A 220 -25.58 13.10 -2.83
C ALA A 220 -25.83 11.64 -2.39
N ASP A 221 -24.76 10.87 -2.12
CA ASP A 221 -24.85 9.50 -1.62
C ASP A 221 -25.11 9.41 -0.10
N LEU A 222 -24.49 10.29 0.69
CA LEU A 222 -24.50 10.19 2.16
C LEU A 222 -25.64 10.98 2.83
N GLU A 223 -26.07 12.09 2.24
CA GLU A 223 -27.14 12.93 2.80
C GLU A 223 -28.48 12.17 2.96
N PRO A 224 -28.96 11.35 1.99
CA PRO A 224 -30.16 10.56 2.19
C PRO A 224 -30.04 9.59 3.37
N ARG A 225 -28.87 9.01 3.58
CA ARG A 225 -28.60 8.10 4.69
C ARG A 225 -28.54 8.83 6.04
N ALA A 226 -27.97 10.03 6.07
CA ALA A 226 -27.96 10.88 7.25
C ALA A 226 -29.40 11.31 7.60
N ARG A 227 -30.19 11.74 6.61
CA ARG A 227 -31.61 12.12 6.79
C ARG A 227 -32.47 10.96 7.27
N ALA A 228 -32.27 9.74 6.77
CA ALA A 228 -32.98 8.55 7.23
C ALA A 228 -32.71 8.23 8.72
N LYS A 229 -31.60 8.73 9.27
CA LYS A 229 -31.25 8.68 10.70
C LYS A 229 -31.62 9.95 11.47
N GLU A 230 -32.33 10.90 10.85
CA GLU A 230 -32.67 12.20 11.41
C GLU A 230 -31.43 13.05 11.82
N LEU A 231 -30.28 12.83 11.15
CA LEU A 231 -29.06 13.59 11.39
C LEU A 231 -29.05 14.89 10.56
N GLY A 232 -28.58 15.96 11.14
CA GLY A 232 -28.19 17.15 10.40
C GLY A 232 -27.04 16.82 9.45
N TRP A 233 -27.14 17.26 8.19
CA TRP A 233 -26.09 17.12 7.19
C TRP A 233 -25.68 18.48 6.65
N ARG A 234 -24.37 18.78 6.65
CA ARG A 234 -23.80 20.00 6.07
C ARG A 234 -22.54 19.67 5.29
N LEU A 235 -22.46 20.17 4.05
CA LEU A 235 -21.28 20.06 3.21
C LEU A 235 -20.92 21.43 2.65
N GLU A 236 -19.66 21.83 2.85
CA GLU A 236 -19.11 23.10 2.37
C GLU A 236 -17.77 22.86 1.68
N ALA A 237 -17.71 23.15 0.40
CA ALA A 237 -16.48 23.10 -0.38
C ALA A 237 -16.54 24.13 -1.51
N PRO A 238 -15.46 24.91 -1.75
CA PRO A 238 -15.37 25.79 -2.89
C PRO A 238 -15.47 24.97 -4.20
N ALA A 239 -16.32 25.41 -5.12
CA ALA A 239 -16.56 24.70 -6.37
C ALA A 239 -15.30 24.66 -7.29
N ASP A 240 -14.45 25.65 -7.15
CA ASP A 240 -13.20 25.84 -7.91
C ASP A 240 -11.96 25.22 -7.24
N LEU A 241 -12.15 24.50 -6.13
CA LEU A 241 -11.05 23.84 -5.40
C LEU A 241 -10.52 22.66 -6.24
N VAL A 242 -9.31 22.82 -6.78
CA VAL A 242 -8.61 21.80 -7.59
C VAL A 242 -7.23 21.57 -7.03
N ILE A 243 -6.79 20.29 -7.01
CA ILE A 243 -5.44 19.86 -6.68
C ILE A 243 -4.95 18.79 -7.67
N ALA A 244 -3.64 18.65 -7.84
CA ALA A 244 -3.05 17.49 -8.48
C ALA A 244 -2.94 16.36 -7.45
N SER A 245 -3.68 15.29 -7.62
CA SER A 245 -3.69 14.12 -6.72
C SER A 245 -4.28 12.90 -7.42
N ASP A 246 -4.32 11.76 -6.73
CA ASP A 246 -5.08 10.60 -7.19
C ASP A 246 -6.55 10.74 -6.75
N GLY A 247 -7.41 11.06 -7.72
CA GLY A 247 -8.82 11.35 -7.46
C GLY A 247 -9.60 10.19 -6.87
N ASP A 248 -9.35 8.96 -7.33
CA ASP A 248 -10.06 7.76 -6.87
C ASP A 248 -9.67 7.42 -5.43
N LYS A 249 -8.38 7.50 -5.10
CA LYS A 249 -7.88 7.26 -3.75
C LYS A 249 -8.36 8.33 -2.78
N LEU A 250 -8.31 9.61 -3.20
CA LEU A 250 -8.81 10.71 -2.40
C LEU A 250 -10.31 10.58 -2.12
N PHE A 251 -11.10 10.30 -3.17
CA PHE A 251 -12.54 10.10 -3.02
C PHE A 251 -12.86 8.93 -2.08
N ARG A 252 -12.17 7.79 -2.25
CA ARG A 252 -12.33 6.59 -1.41
C ARG A 252 -11.97 6.87 0.05
N LEU A 253 -10.90 7.64 0.28
CA LEU A 253 -10.48 8.06 1.62
C LEU A 253 -11.55 8.91 2.32
N VAL A 254 -11.99 9.98 1.66
CA VAL A 254 -13.00 10.89 2.25
C VAL A 254 -14.33 10.17 2.44
N ARG A 255 -14.75 9.34 1.48
CA ARG A 255 -15.95 8.50 1.61
C ARG A 255 -15.88 7.58 2.82
N THR A 256 -14.75 6.92 3.05
CA THR A 256 -14.55 6.01 4.18
C THR A 256 -14.71 6.74 5.52
N LEU A 257 -14.12 7.93 5.64
CA LEU A 257 -14.19 8.73 6.86
C LEU A 257 -15.60 9.31 7.09
N ALA A 258 -16.23 9.84 6.04
CA ALA A 258 -17.57 10.40 6.11
C ALA A 258 -18.67 9.35 6.34
N ASP A 259 -18.52 8.15 5.74
CA ASP A 259 -19.43 7.01 5.99
C ASP A 259 -19.34 6.55 7.44
N ASN A 260 -18.14 6.50 8.03
CA ASN A 260 -17.97 6.22 9.45
C ASN A 260 -18.67 7.26 10.32
N ALA A 261 -18.56 8.55 10.00
CA ALA A 261 -19.24 9.62 10.72
C ALA A 261 -20.77 9.43 10.70
N VAL A 262 -21.38 9.20 9.52
CA VAL A 262 -22.81 8.94 9.40
C VAL A 262 -23.23 7.62 10.09
N ARG A 263 -22.40 6.59 10.01
CA ARG A 263 -22.69 5.26 10.59
C ARG A 263 -22.74 5.29 12.10
N PHE A 264 -21.76 5.93 12.74
CA PHE A 264 -21.57 5.89 14.19
C PHE A 264 -22.30 7.02 14.94
N THR A 265 -22.78 8.04 14.24
CA THR A 265 -23.60 9.08 14.85
C THR A 265 -25.04 8.57 14.98
N ALA A 266 -25.54 8.56 16.22
CA ALA A 266 -26.92 8.15 16.52
C ALA A 266 -27.88 9.33 16.49
N ALA A 267 -27.44 10.54 16.93
CA ALA A 267 -28.23 11.76 16.93
C ALA A 267 -27.32 12.98 16.80
N GLY A 268 -27.84 14.08 16.24
CA GLY A 268 -27.11 15.33 16.05
C GLY A 268 -26.76 15.58 14.59
N ALA A 269 -25.48 15.76 14.22
CA ALA A 269 -25.11 16.20 12.89
C ALA A 269 -23.76 15.64 12.43
N VAL A 270 -23.59 15.58 11.09
CA VAL A 270 -22.32 15.35 10.40
C VAL A 270 -22.05 16.56 9.51
N VAL A 271 -20.85 17.12 9.61
CA VAL A 271 -20.39 18.28 8.86
C VAL A 271 -19.12 17.95 8.11
N LEU A 272 -19.10 18.25 6.82
CA LEU A 272 -17.95 18.12 5.93
C LEU A 272 -17.57 19.49 5.40
N VAL A 273 -16.32 19.93 5.63
CA VAL A 273 -15.82 21.20 5.13
C VAL A 273 -14.48 21.00 4.45
N ALA A 274 -14.29 21.57 3.27
CA ALA A 274 -13.02 21.57 2.56
C ALA A 274 -12.56 22.99 2.25
N TRP A 275 -11.26 23.26 2.37
CA TRP A 275 -10.67 24.55 2.00
C TRP A 275 -9.22 24.40 1.53
N PRO A 276 -8.69 25.39 0.79
CA PRO A 276 -7.29 25.42 0.40
C PRO A 276 -6.40 25.46 1.64
N GLY A 277 -5.36 24.62 1.68
CA GLY A 277 -4.28 24.64 2.66
C GLY A 277 -3.01 25.25 2.08
N PRO A 278 -1.95 25.45 2.89
CA PRO A 278 -0.69 26.04 2.42
C PRO A 278 0.00 25.21 1.33
N ASP A 279 -0.08 23.88 1.41
CA ASP A 279 0.60 22.96 0.49
C ASP A 279 -0.37 22.05 -0.27
N GLY A 280 -1.66 22.38 -0.32
CA GLY A 280 -2.70 21.55 -0.94
C GLY A 280 -4.09 21.85 -0.39
N ILE A 281 -4.80 20.85 0.09
CA ILE A 281 -6.14 21.01 0.67
C ILE A 281 -6.21 20.49 2.09
N THR A 282 -7.18 21.03 2.82
CA THR A 282 -7.63 20.49 4.10
C THR A 282 -9.10 20.13 4.03
N ILE A 283 -9.45 18.94 4.52
CA ILE A 283 -10.82 18.45 4.62
C ILE A 283 -11.08 18.14 6.09
N GLU A 284 -12.09 18.77 6.67
CA GLU A 284 -12.57 18.50 8.01
C GLU A 284 -13.86 17.70 7.94
N ILE A 285 -13.92 16.60 8.70
CA ILE A 285 -15.13 15.80 8.91
C ILE A 285 -15.42 15.82 10.39
N ARG A 286 -16.56 16.40 10.77
CA ARG A 286 -17.00 16.50 12.16
C ARG A 286 -18.31 15.75 12.34
N ASP A 287 -18.39 14.97 13.39
CA ASP A 287 -19.59 14.27 13.82
C ASP A 287 -19.89 14.53 15.30
N THR A 288 -21.13 14.28 15.69
CA THR A 288 -21.58 14.34 17.09
C THR A 288 -21.77 12.94 17.69
N GLY A 289 -21.01 11.97 17.21
CA GLY A 289 -21.05 10.58 17.66
C GLY A 289 -20.37 10.35 19.02
N PRO A 290 -20.14 9.08 19.39
CA PRO A 290 -19.62 8.69 20.71
C PRO A 290 -18.12 9.03 20.90
N GLY A 291 -17.44 9.52 19.86
CA GLY A 291 -16.00 9.72 19.85
C GLY A 291 -15.21 8.46 19.52
N LEU A 292 -13.89 8.60 19.42
CA LEU A 292 -12.94 7.50 19.20
C LEU A 292 -12.15 7.23 20.49
N GLY A 293 -11.83 5.98 20.74
CA GLY A 293 -10.90 5.61 21.81
C GLY A 293 -9.48 6.10 21.52
N PRO A 294 -8.69 6.47 22.56
CA PRO A 294 -7.34 6.99 22.36
C PRO A 294 -6.42 6.01 21.62
N GLU A 295 -6.58 4.73 21.84
CA GLU A 295 -5.80 3.69 21.16
C GLU A 295 -6.10 3.66 19.65
N VAL A 296 -7.36 3.82 19.26
CA VAL A 296 -7.80 3.88 17.86
C VAL A 296 -7.20 5.11 17.16
N ILE A 297 -7.15 6.24 17.84
CA ILE A 297 -6.55 7.47 17.29
C ILE A 297 -5.07 7.27 17.04
N VAL A 298 -4.33 6.84 18.07
CA VAL A 298 -2.87 6.63 17.98
C VAL A 298 -2.54 5.64 16.87
N GLU A 299 -3.21 4.48 16.83
CA GLU A 299 -2.98 3.47 15.78
C GLU A 299 -3.28 4.01 14.37
N THR A 300 -4.34 4.83 14.20
CA THR A 300 -4.68 5.39 12.90
C THR A 300 -3.67 6.44 12.44
N GLU A 301 -3.27 7.35 13.35
CA GLU A 301 -2.28 8.40 13.07
C GLU A 301 -0.89 7.81 12.81
N ASP A 302 -0.49 6.78 13.55
CA ASP A 302 0.77 6.07 13.33
C ASP A 302 0.78 5.32 11.98
N LEU A 303 -0.34 4.72 11.60
CA LEU A 303 -0.50 4.08 10.30
C LEU A 303 -0.40 5.12 9.16
N ALA A 304 -1.06 6.26 9.30
CA ALA A 304 -1.02 7.36 8.34
C ALA A 304 0.40 7.95 8.20
N ALA A 305 1.13 8.06 9.31
CA ALA A 305 2.50 8.57 9.34
C ALA A 305 3.57 7.53 8.99
N GLY A 306 3.19 6.27 8.74
CA GLY A 306 4.13 5.19 8.44
C GLY A 306 4.98 4.73 9.64
N ARG A 307 4.57 5.04 10.87
CA ARG A 307 5.27 4.67 12.10
C ARG A 307 4.93 3.28 12.63
N SER A 308 3.95 2.61 12.02
CA SER A 308 3.54 1.26 12.41
C SER A 308 4.66 0.24 12.12
N GLY A 309 5.21 -0.37 13.16
CA GLY A 309 6.39 -1.25 13.13
C GLY A 309 6.13 -2.69 12.66
N GLY A 310 5.28 -2.91 11.66
CA GLY A 310 5.05 -4.23 11.05
C GLY A 310 4.00 -5.10 11.73
N GLU A 311 3.57 -4.82 12.96
CA GLU A 311 2.41 -5.48 13.56
C GLU A 311 1.09 -4.89 13.02
N PRO A 312 0.10 -5.74 12.70
CA PRO A 312 -1.22 -5.24 12.30
C PRO A 312 -1.88 -4.52 13.48
N PRO A 313 -2.50 -3.34 13.25
CA PRO A 313 -3.20 -2.62 14.31
C PRO A 313 -4.32 -3.48 14.90
N ARG A 314 -4.41 -3.53 16.22
CA ARG A 314 -5.31 -4.45 16.94
C ARG A 314 -6.69 -3.88 17.16
N HIS A 315 -6.81 -2.55 17.29
CA HIS A 315 -8.04 -1.85 17.65
C HIS A 315 -8.73 -1.18 16.47
N LEU A 316 -8.08 -1.14 15.28
CA LEU A 316 -8.63 -0.51 14.09
C LEU A 316 -9.63 -1.39 13.36
N GLY A 317 -10.82 -0.85 13.11
CA GLY A 317 -11.74 -1.37 12.10
C GLY A 317 -11.17 -1.20 10.67
N PHE A 318 -11.67 -2.01 9.73
CA PHE A 318 -11.18 -2.00 8.34
C PHE A 318 -11.23 -0.61 7.67
N GLY A 319 -12.23 0.20 7.96
CA GLY A 319 -12.36 1.56 7.41
C GLY A 319 -11.21 2.48 7.83
N LEU A 320 -10.85 2.52 9.12
CA LEU A 320 -9.75 3.36 9.60
C LEU A 320 -8.38 2.83 9.16
N ARG A 321 -8.23 1.51 9.04
CA ARG A 321 -7.03 0.91 8.43
C ARG A 321 -6.86 1.36 6.99
N LEU A 322 -7.92 1.31 6.20
CA LEU A 322 -7.92 1.81 4.83
C LEU A 322 -7.59 3.30 4.78
N ALA A 323 -8.23 4.11 5.62
CA ALA A 323 -7.99 5.55 5.68
C ALA A 323 -6.53 5.88 5.99
N GLY A 324 -5.93 5.26 7.01
CA GLY A 324 -4.51 5.44 7.34
C GLY A 324 -3.57 5.07 6.19
N ARG A 325 -3.85 3.97 5.47
CA ARG A 325 -3.04 3.56 4.31
C ARG A 325 -3.19 4.52 3.12
N LEU A 326 -4.42 4.93 2.80
CA LEU A 326 -4.67 5.88 1.71
C LEU A 326 -4.03 7.24 1.96
N VAL A 327 -4.13 7.77 3.20
CA VAL A 327 -3.46 9.02 3.58
C VAL A 327 -1.96 8.94 3.32
N ARG A 328 -1.31 7.86 3.74
CA ARG A 328 0.11 7.64 3.51
C ARG A 328 0.46 7.59 2.02
N VAL A 329 -0.32 6.88 1.20
CA VAL A 329 -0.12 6.76 -0.24
C VAL A 329 -0.27 8.11 -0.94
N LEU A 330 -1.19 8.95 -0.48
CA LEU A 330 -1.42 10.31 -0.99
C LEU A 330 -0.40 11.34 -0.44
N GLY A 331 0.53 10.92 0.41
CA GLY A 331 1.50 11.84 1.04
C GLY A 331 0.89 12.83 2.02
N GLY A 332 -0.33 12.56 2.48
CA GLY A 332 -1.09 13.44 3.37
C GLY A 332 -0.85 13.18 4.85
N SER A 333 -1.64 13.85 5.68
CA SER A 333 -1.71 13.63 7.13
C SER A 333 -3.15 13.57 7.63
N LEU A 334 -3.38 12.80 8.68
CA LEU A 334 -4.67 12.59 9.31
C LEU A 334 -4.52 12.77 10.81
N THR A 335 -5.36 13.62 11.41
CA THR A 335 -5.39 13.85 12.85
C THR A 335 -6.82 13.87 13.38
N PHE A 336 -6.99 13.45 14.62
CA PHE A 336 -8.29 13.39 15.27
C PHE A 336 -8.32 14.20 16.55
N ALA A 337 -9.38 14.98 16.70
CA ALA A 337 -9.78 15.55 17.99
C ALA A 337 -11.11 14.91 18.41
N THR A 338 -11.16 14.28 19.58
CA THR A 338 -12.34 13.56 20.04
C THR A 338 -12.75 14.01 21.43
N SER A 339 -14.06 13.94 21.69
CA SER A 339 -14.65 14.17 22.99
C SER A 339 -15.90 13.27 23.14
N ARG A 340 -16.56 13.31 24.28
CA ARG A 340 -17.86 12.64 24.49
C ARG A 340 -18.98 13.23 23.62
N SER A 341 -18.77 14.38 22.99
CA SER A 341 -19.74 15.08 22.13
C SER A 341 -19.45 14.93 20.64
N GLY A 342 -18.48 14.09 20.25
CA GLY A 342 -18.20 13.81 18.86
C GLY A 342 -16.72 13.71 18.51
N THR A 343 -16.45 13.52 17.22
CA THR A 343 -15.13 13.45 16.62
C THR A 343 -14.97 14.54 15.57
N THR A 344 -13.79 15.15 15.54
CA THR A 344 -13.34 15.98 14.41
C THR A 344 -12.12 15.31 13.81
N CYS A 345 -12.24 14.93 12.55
CA CYS A 345 -11.17 14.37 11.74
C CYS A 345 -10.64 15.45 10.79
N LEU A 346 -9.35 15.73 10.83
CA LEU A 346 -8.69 16.69 9.96
C LEU A 346 -7.73 15.96 9.02
N LEU A 347 -8.08 15.95 7.75
CA LEU A 347 -7.31 15.37 6.65
C LEU A 347 -6.62 16.49 5.87
N ARG A 348 -5.29 16.42 5.74
CA ARG A 348 -4.52 17.29 4.84
C ARG A 348 -3.95 16.45 3.71
N VAL A 349 -4.13 16.91 2.48
CA VAL A 349 -3.61 16.25 1.28
C VAL A 349 -2.80 17.28 0.49
N PRO A 350 -1.52 16.97 0.20
CA PRO A 350 -0.68 17.88 -0.56
C PRO A 350 -1.14 17.97 -2.02
N ASP A 351 -0.84 19.09 -2.64
CA ASP A 351 -0.95 19.26 -4.10
C ASP A 351 0.28 18.60 -4.73
N LEU A 352 0.08 17.50 -5.45
CA LEU A 352 1.12 16.76 -6.14
C LEU A 352 1.36 17.34 -7.54
N ALA A 353 1.45 18.69 -7.67
CA ALA A 353 1.72 19.37 -8.94
C ALA A 353 2.96 18.77 -9.63
N ALA A 354 2.93 18.73 -10.96
CA ALA A 354 3.73 17.93 -11.89
C ALA A 354 5.28 18.11 -11.85
N GLU A 355 5.88 18.64 -10.80
CA GLU A 355 7.34 18.75 -10.67
C GLU A 355 8.03 17.48 -10.16
N ASP A 356 7.30 16.48 -9.69
CA ASP A 356 7.86 15.20 -9.20
C ASP A 356 7.20 14.00 -9.89
N THR A 357 7.28 13.90 -11.21
CA THR A 357 6.97 12.65 -11.94
C THR A 357 8.12 11.64 -11.83
N VAL A 358 8.51 11.29 -10.63
CA VAL A 358 9.14 10.01 -10.34
C VAL A 358 8.03 9.17 -9.69
N PRO A 359 7.68 7.98 -10.22
CA PRO A 359 6.67 7.15 -9.58
C PRO A 359 7.14 6.84 -8.16
N ARG A 360 6.54 7.50 -7.17
CA ARG A 360 6.69 7.14 -5.76
C ARG A 360 6.04 5.77 -5.60
N ARG A 361 6.85 4.70 -5.81
CA ARG A 361 6.45 3.38 -5.32
C ARG A 361 6.21 3.54 -3.83
N ALA A 362 5.02 3.16 -3.39
CA ALA A 362 4.70 3.13 -1.98
C ALA A 362 5.83 2.40 -1.25
N THR A 363 6.61 3.13 -0.47
CA THR A 363 7.63 2.54 0.40
C THR A 363 6.89 1.72 1.43
N ALA A 364 7.08 0.40 1.34
CA ALA A 364 6.57 -0.59 2.27
C ALA A 364 7.14 -0.38 3.69
#